data_e15809a8d735d4522d3a24980d4511c2
#
_entry.id   e15809a8d735d4522d3a24980d4511c2
#
_cell.length_a   1.000
_cell.length_b   1.000
_cell.length_c   1.000
_cell.angle_alpha   90.00
_cell.angle_beta   90.00
_cell.angle_gamma   90.00
#
_symmetry.space_group_name_H-M   'P 1'
#
loop_
_entity.id
_entity.type
_entity.pdbx_description
1 polymer ?
#
loop_
_entity_poly.entity_id
_entity_poly.type
_entity_poly.pdbx_seq_one_letter_code
_entity_poly.pdbx_strand_id
1 'polypeptide(L)'
;MTNTWDLYLPHAVGLNDMFHRLDSMSAHNKNYPPYNLIKHDTSNYEVQLALAGFKREEIEVSTESNILKVASKISRKDPETEYLHKGVSRRSFCSTWQLGDDVRVVDVDFTDGLLGISLEKIVPDHQKKTVYTIGEQVSDKQFLTE
;
A
#
# COMPACT_ATOMS: atom_id res chain seq x y z
N MET A 1 -11.93 -2.26 -25.04
CA MET A 1 -10.49 -2.56 -24.85
C MET A 1 -10.34 -3.31 -23.55
N THR A 2 -10.06 -4.58 -23.62
CA THR A 2 -9.70 -5.39 -22.47
C THR A 2 -8.31 -4.98 -22.01
N ASN A 3 -8.21 -4.44 -20.80
CA ASN A 3 -6.93 -4.18 -20.19
C ASN A 3 -6.16 -5.49 -20.06
N THR A 4 -4.90 -5.49 -20.43
CA THR A 4 -3.99 -6.66 -20.37
C THR A 4 -3.91 -7.26 -18.96
N TRP A 5 -4.35 -6.53 -17.96
CA TRP A 5 -4.41 -6.93 -16.54
C TRP A 5 -5.59 -7.86 -16.23
N ASP A 6 -6.66 -7.84 -17.01
CA ASP A 6 -7.81 -8.74 -16.82
C ASP A 6 -7.47 -10.22 -17.09
N LEU A 7 -6.40 -10.48 -17.83
CA LEU A 7 -5.92 -11.83 -18.14
C LEU A 7 -5.12 -12.48 -17.00
N TYR A 8 -4.59 -11.69 -16.08
CA TYR A 8 -3.70 -12.17 -15.01
C TYR A 8 -4.34 -12.24 -13.62
N LEU A 9 -5.58 -11.79 -13.46
CA LEU A 9 -6.21 -11.64 -12.15
C LEU A 9 -7.53 -12.39 -11.92
N PRO A 10 -7.79 -13.58 -12.52
CA PRO A 10 -9.05 -14.27 -12.25
C PRO A 10 -9.20 -14.76 -10.81
N HIS A 11 -8.17 -14.65 -9.97
CA HIS A 11 -8.16 -15.19 -8.60
C HIS A 11 -7.74 -14.21 -7.51
N ALA A 12 -7.53 -12.95 -7.84
CA ALA A 12 -7.22 -11.91 -6.86
C ALA A 12 -8.51 -11.26 -6.33
N VAL A 13 -9.32 -12.04 -5.63
CA VAL A 13 -10.51 -11.54 -4.94
C VAL A 13 -10.06 -10.57 -3.85
N GLY A 14 -10.43 -9.29 -3.97
CA GLY A 14 -10.09 -8.21 -3.05
C GLY A 14 -8.97 -7.27 -3.52
N LEU A 15 -8.13 -7.66 -4.51
CA LEU A 15 -7.11 -6.78 -5.05
C LEU A 15 -7.57 -6.03 -6.30
N ASN A 16 -8.49 -6.58 -7.09
CA ASN A 16 -9.03 -5.92 -8.28
C ASN A 16 -9.71 -4.60 -7.93
N ASP A 17 -10.49 -4.57 -6.86
CA ASP A 17 -11.12 -3.35 -6.37
C ASP A 17 -10.10 -2.31 -5.90
N MET A 18 -8.97 -2.74 -5.36
CA MET A 18 -7.88 -1.86 -4.96
C MET A 18 -7.22 -1.21 -6.18
N PHE A 19 -6.96 -1.95 -7.25
CA PHE A 19 -6.37 -1.40 -8.47
C PHE A 19 -7.33 -0.48 -9.23
N HIS A 20 -8.60 -0.83 -9.36
CA HIS A 20 -9.61 0.02 -9.99
C HIS A 20 -9.87 1.31 -9.21
N ARG A 21 -9.80 1.26 -7.89
CA ARG A 21 -9.95 2.45 -7.03
C ARG A 21 -8.70 3.31 -7.03
N LEU A 22 -7.51 2.72 -7.11
CA LEU A 22 -6.25 3.45 -7.30
C LEU A 22 -6.28 4.26 -8.60
N ASP A 23 -6.76 3.68 -9.67
CA ASP A 23 -6.83 4.34 -10.98
C ASP A 23 -7.85 5.49 -10.98
N SER A 24 -8.96 5.35 -10.29
CA SER A 24 -10.00 6.39 -10.19
C SER A 24 -9.66 7.51 -9.21
N MET A 25 -8.92 7.24 -8.13
CA MET A 25 -8.46 8.27 -7.17
C MET A 25 -7.24 9.05 -7.68
N SER A 26 -6.50 8.49 -8.62
CA SER A 26 -5.35 9.10 -9.28
C SER A 26 -5.72 10.25 -10.24
N ALA A 27 -7.01 10.52 -10.47
CA ALA A 27 -7.46 11.51 -11.45
C ALA A 27 -7.11 12.97 -11.09
N HIS A 28 -6.72 13.26 -9.84
CA HIS A 28 -6.48 14.64 -9.40
C HIS A 28 -5.01 15.08 -9.38
N ASN A 29 -4.04 14.18 -9.44
CA ASN A 29 -2.61 14.51 -9.56
C ASN A 29 -1.80 13.29 -9.99
N LYS A 30 -1.97 12.89 -11.23
CA LYS A 30 -1.50 11.60 -11.77
C LYS A 30 0.00 11.33 -11.70
N ASN A 31 0.85 12.27 -11.30
CA ASN A 31 2.28 12.13 -11.46
C ASN A 31 3.13 12.53 -10.24
N TYR A 32 2.55 12.87 -9.09
CA TYR A 32 3.34 13.31 -7.95
C TYR A 32 2.72 12.95 -6.59
N PRO A 33 3.52 12.34 -5.70
CA PRO A 33 4.86 11.79 -5.92
C PRO A 33 4.82 10.54 -6.78
N PRO A 34 5.91 10.24 -7.53
CA PRO A 34 6.04 8.95 -8.21
C PRO A 34 5.99 7.81 -7.22
N TYR A 35 5.28 6.73 -7.54
CA TYR A 35 5.17 5.58 -6.68
C TYR A 35 5.19 4.26 -7.44
N ASN A 36 5.58 3.22 -6.76
CA ASN A 36 5.47 1.83 -7.18
C ASN A 36 4.53 1.08 -6.24
N LEU A 37 3.76 0.17 -6.78
CA LEU A 37 3.04 -0.82 -6.01
C LEU A 37 3.62 -2.19 -6.36
N ILE A 38 4.23 -2.84 -5.39
CA ILE A 38 4.97 -4.08 -5.56
C ILE A 38 4.21 -5.21 -4.88
N LYS A 39 4.12 -6.34 -5.55
CA LYS A 39 3.65 -7.59 -4.98
C LYS A 39 4.85 -8.51 -4.83
N HIS A 40 5.22 -8.83 -3.59
CA HIS A 40 6.30 -9.76 -3.29
C HIS A 40 5.84 -11.22 -3.36
N ASP A 41 4.66 -11.49 -2.80
CA ASP A 41 4.01 -12.80 -2.82
C ASP A 41 2.48 -12.68 -2.70
N THR A 42 1.79 -13.76 -2.39
CA THR A 42 0.32 -13.77 -2.27
C THR A 42 -0.22 -12.95 -1.11
N SER A 43 0.60 -12.66 -0.11
CA SER A 43 0.19 -11.98 1.12
C SER A 43 0.97 -10.68 1.39
N ASN A 44 2.13 -10.48 0.75
CA ASN A 44 3.00 -9.36 1.02
C ASN A 44 3.06 -8.40 -0.17
N TYR A 45 2.83 -7.14 0.13
CA TYR A 45 2.83 -6.02 -0.83
C TYR A 45 3.65 -4.87 -0.28
N GLU A 46 4.09 -4.00 -1.15
CA GLU A 46 4.84 -2.81 -0.78
C GLU A 46 4.41 -1.62 -1.64
N VAL A 47 4.21 -0.49 -1.00
CA VAL A 47 4.04 0.80 -1.67
C VAL A 47 5.35 1.57 -1.51
N GLN A 48 5.98 1.96 -2.61
CA GLN A 48 7.18 2.79 -2.60
C GLN A 48 6.87 4.15 -3.20
N LEU A 49 7.25 5.22 -2.48
CA LEU A 49 7.13 6.58 -2.98
C LEU A 49 8.51 7.23 -3.11
N ALA A 50 8.77 7.86 -4.25
CA ALA A 50 9.98 8.64 -4.45
C ALA A 50 9.79 10.04 -3.86
N LEU A 51 10.45 10.31 -2.73
CA LEU A 51 10.34 11.56 -1.97
C LEU A 51 11.72 12.22 -1.81
N ALA A 52 12.37 12.48 -2.94
CA ALA A 52 13.67 13.11 -2.96
C ALA A 52 13.64 14.50 -2.30
N GLY A 53 14.55 14.74 -1.38
CA GLY A 53 14.69 16.00 -0.68
C GLY A 53 13.77 16.20 0.52
N PHE A 54 12.87 15.25 0.80
CA PHE A 54 12.06 15.26 2.03
C PHE A 54 12.84 14.73 3.21
N LYS A 55 12.54 15.26 4.38
CA LYS A 55 13.01 14.72 5.65
C LYS A 55 11.93 13.80 6.23
N ARG A 56 12.33 12.86 7.07
CA ARG A 56 11.43 11.92 7.73
C ARG A 56 10.32 12.63 8.51
N GLU A 57 10.63 13.73 9.18
CA GLU A 57 9.70 14.53 9.97
C GLU A 57 8.68 15.29 9.13
N GLU A 58 8.95 15.44 7.83
CA GLU A 58 8.09 16.16 6.88
C GLU A 58 7.05 15.23 6.22
N ILE A 59 7.11 13.92 6.52
CA ILE A 59 6.22 12.90 5.95
C ILE A 59 5.34 12.36 7.07
N GLU A 60 4.06 12.23 6.77
CA GLU A 60 3.07 11.57 7.63
C GLU A 60 2.47 10.38 6.93
N VAL A 61 2.53 9.22 7.57
CA VAL A 61 1.87 8.00 7.13
C VAL A 61 0.83 7.62 8.17
N SER A 62 -0.40 7.43 7.75
CA SER A 62 -1.51 7.08 8.63
C SER A 62 -2.47 6.11 7.96
N THR A 63 -3.18 5.35 8.76
CA THR A 63 -4.27 4.48 8.30
C THR A 63 -5.53 4.80 9.09
N GLU A 64 -6.63 4.99 8.39
CA GLU A 64 -7.95 5.21 8.98
C GLU A 64 -9.01 4.57 8.08
N SER A 65 -9.90 3.78 8.67
CA SER A 65 -11.03 3.12 7.96
C SER A 65 -10.58 2.41 6.67
N ASN A 66 -9.52 1.62 6.77
CA ASN A 66 -8.89 0.91 5.63
C ASN A 66 -8.36 1.83 4.52
N ILE A 67 -8.11 3.07 4.83
CA ILE A 67 -7.45 4.01 3.92
C ILE A 67 -6.03 4.26 4.42
N LEU A 68 -5.04 3.91 3.61
CA LEU A 68 -3.66 4.32 3.81
C LEU A 68 -3.50 5.72 3.24
N LYS A 69 -3.03 6.64 4.06
CA LYS A 69 -2.77 8.03 3.68
C LYS A 69 -1.30 8.36 3.89
N VAL A 70 -0.69 8.93 2.87
CA VAL A 70 0.65 9.51 2.94
C VAL A 70 0.56 10.96 2.56
N ALA A 71 1.00 11.84 3.43
CA ALA A 71 0.93 13.29 3.22
C ALA A 71 2.24 13.97 3.61
N SER A 72 2.55 15.07 2.93
CA SER A 72 3.63 15.94 3.36
C SER A 72 3.15 16.97 4.37
N LYS A 73 3.94 17.20 5.42
CA LYS A 73 3.71 18.24 6.44
C LYS A 73 4.34 19.59 6.05
N ILE A 74 4.85 19.73 4.83
CA ILE A 74 5.59 20.93 4.44
C ILE A 74 4.64 22.07 4.13
N SER A 75 4.86 23.17 4.83
CA SER A 75 4.28 24.49 4.54
C SER A 75 5.35 25.47 4.03
N ARG A 76 6.41 25.00 3.38
CA ARG A 76 7.48 25.89 2.93
C ARG A 76 7.21 26.36 1.50
N LYS A 77 7.18 27.70 1.34
CA LYS A 77 7.42 28.27 0.02
C LYS A 77 8.86 27.96 -0.37
N ASP A 78 9.07 27.48 -1.59
CA ASP A 78 10.41 27.40 -2.16
C ASP A 78 11.09 28.79 -2.01
N PRO A 79 12.36 28.84 -1.60
CA PRO A 79 13.10 30.10 -1.61
C PRO A 79 13.05 30.67 -3.04
N GLU A 80 13.09 32.00 -3.15
CA GLU A 80 13.21 32.70 -4.45
C GLU A 80 14.53 32.30 -5.12
N THR A 81 14.52 31.13 -5.75
CA THR A 81 15.66 30.59 -6.48
C THR A 81 15.32 30.59 -7.95
N GLU A 82 16.15 31.21 -8.75
CA GLU A 82 16.01 31.16 -10.20
C GLU A 82 16.52 29.79 -10.70
N TYR A 83 15.62 29.00 -11.28
CA TYR A 83 15.96 27.71 -11.87
C TYR A 83 16.09 27.83 -13.38
N LEU A 84 17.22 27.47 -13.94
CA LEU A 84 17.36 27.29 -15.40
C LEU A 84 16.56 26.07 -15.88
N HIS A 85 16.44 25.05 -15.03
CA HIS A 85 15.58 23.88 -15.22
C HIS A 85 15.16 23.34 -13.85
N LYS A 86 13.88 23.08 -13.65
CA LYS A 86 13.34 22.52 -12.41
C LYS A 86 12.70 21.17 -12.70
N GLY A 87 13.46 20.08 -12.52
CA GLY A 87 12.98 18.70 -12.67
C GLY A 87 12.61 18.05 -11.34
N VAL A 88 13.27 18.45 -10.24
CA VAL A 88 12.97 17.95 -8.88
C VAL A 88 12.10 18.95 -8.14
N SER A 89 10.97 18.50 -7.66
CA SER A 89 10.00 19.35 -6.98
C SER A 89 9.66 18.78 -5.61
N ARG A 90 9.73 19.64 -4.60
CA ARG A 90 9.25 19.35 -3.24
C ARG A 90 7.90 20.06 -3.06
N ARG A 91 6.86 19.47 -3.57
CA ARG A 91 5.49 20.00 -3.42
C ARG A 91 4.79 19.30 -2.26
N SER A 92 3.88 20.01 -1.63
CA SER A 92 2.93 19.37 -0.73
C SER A 92 2.08 18.36 -1.52
N PHE A 93 1.85 17.21 -0.93
CA PHE A 93 1.05 16.15 -1.52
C PHE A 93 0.20 15.45 -0.46
N CYS A 94 -0.82 14.78 -0.92
CA CYS A 94 -1.61 13.85 -0.14
C CYS A 94 -2.03 12.71 -1.06
N SER A 95 -1.48 11.54 -0.81
CA SER A 95 -1.80 10.32 -1.56
C SER A 95 -2.55 9.35 -0.66
N THR A 96 -3.57 8.71 -1.20
CA THR A 96 -4.40 7.77 -0.45
C THR A 96 -4.59 6.48 -1.23
N TRP A 97 -4.59 5.35 -0.51
CA TRP A 97 -4.87 4.02 -1.06
C TRP A 97 -5.91 3.32 -0.22
N GLN A 98 -6.90 2.74 -0.87
CA GLN A 98 -7.88 1.89 -0.20
C GLN A 98 -7.26 0.52 0.05
N LEU A 99 -7.16 0.11 1.30
CA LEU A 99 -6.74 -1.23 1.69
C LEU A 99 -7.93 -2.18 1.74
N GLY A 100 -7.69 -3.46 1.46
CA GLY A 100 -8.67 -4.50 1.75
C GLY A 100 -8.89 -4.65 3.26
N ASP A 101 -10.03 -5.22 3.66
CA ASP A 101 -10.38 -5.41 5.07
C ASP A 101 -9.39 -6.32 5.80
N ASP A 102 -8.72 -7.18 5.05
CA ASP A 102 -7.73 -8.15 5.52
C ASP A 102 -6.28 -7.68 5.31
N VAL A 103 -6.06 -6.42 4.88
CA VAL A 103 -4.74 -5.85 4.63
C VAL A 103 -4.38 -4.84 5.70
N ARG A 104 -3.17 -4.95 6.24
CA ARG A 104 -2.63 -4.01 7.22
C ARG A 104 -1.22 -3.58 6.88
N VAL A 105 -0.84 -2.42 7.39
CA VAL A 105 0.55 -1.94 7.37
C VAL A 105 1.34 -2.69 8.44
N VAL A 106 2.48 -3.26 8.05
CA VAL A 106 3.37 -3.99 8.97
C VAL A 106 4.67 -3.25 9.23
N ASP A 107 5.13 -2.45 8.26
CA ASP A 107 6.35 -1.67 8.41
C ASP A 107 6.33 -0.42 7.55
N VAL A 108 7.05 0.60 7.99
CA VAL A 108 7.25 1.85 7.25
C VAL A 108 8.70 2.27 7.39
N ASP A 109 9.44 2.31 6.29
CA ASP A 109 10.82 2.77 6.24
C ASP A 109 11.02 3.93 5.26
N PHE A 110 11.97 4.80 5.59
CA PHE A 110 12.38 5.89 4.71
C PHE A 110 13.89 5.94 4.61
N THR A 111 14.39 5.48 3.48
CA THR A 111 15.82 5.36 3.20
C THR A 111 16.12 5.82 1.79
N ASP A 112 17.20 6.58 1.63
CA ASP A 112 17.69 7.06 0.32
C ASP A 112 16.66 7.85 -0.51
N GLY A 113 15.74 8.54 0.17
CA GLY A 113 14.69 9.29 -0.50
C GLY A 113 13.51 8.44 -0.99
N LEU A 114 13.48 7.15 -0.64
CA LEU A 114 12.35 6.24 -0.91
C LEU A 114 11.62 5.94 0.39
N LEU A 115 10.32 6.18 0.39
CA LEU A 115 9.42 5.74 1.44
C LEU A 115 8.85 4.38 1.04
N GLY A 116 9.21 3.34 1.80
CA GLY A 116 8.69 1.98 1.66
C GLY A 116 7.62 1.71 2.72
N ILE A 117 6.45 1.26 2.32
CA ILE A 117 5.35 0.87 3.20
C ILE A 117 5.02 -0.58 2.91
N SER A 118 5.36 -1.46 3.85
CA SER A 118 5.09 -2.88 3.74
C SER A 118 3.68 -3.18 4.21
N LEU A 119 2.95 -3.93 3.41
CA LEU A 119 1.57 -4.33 3.65
C LEU A 119 1.49 -5.85 3.68
N GLU A 120 0.73 -6.37 4.61
CA GLU A 120 0.46 -7.80 4.73
C GLU A 120 -1.04 -8.07 4.65
N LYS A 121 -1.41 -9.05 3.81
CA LYS A 121 -2.75 -9.60 3.78
C LYS A 121 -2.87 -10.72 4.79
N ILE A 122 -3.72 -10.54 5.78
CA ILE A 122 -4.00 -11.54 6.81
C ILE A 122 -5.05 -12.51 6.26
N VAL A 123 -4.68 -13.79 6.15
CA VAL A 123 -5.65 -14.83 5.85
C VAL A 123 -6.22 -15.34 7.17
N PRO A 124 -7.52 -15.13 7.45
CA PRO A 124 -8.15 -15.68 8.65
C PRO A 124 -7.99 -17.19 8.72
N ASP A 125 -7.88 -17.74 9.91
CA ASP A 125 -7.61 -19.18 10.11
C ASP A 125 -8.68 -20.06 9.46
N HIS A 126 -9.93 -19.62 9.42
CA HIS A 126 -11.02 -20.34 8.76
C HIS A 126 -10.93 -20.35 7.22
N GLN A 127 -10.08 -19.52 6.62
CA GLN A 127 -9.82 -19.48 5.17
C GLN A 127 -8.52 -20.18 4.78
N LYS A 128 -7.72 -20.61 5.77
CA LYS A 128 -6.51 -21.39 5.50
C LYS A 128 -6.88 -22.79 5.07
N LYS A 129 -6.10 -23.34 4.13
CA LYS A 129 -6.28 -24.73 3.71
C LYS A 129 -6.06 -25.65 4.90
N THR A 130 -7.10 -26.37 5.29
CA THR A 130 -7.03 -27.42 6.31
C THR A 130 -7.10 -28.78 5.62
N VAL A 131 -6.15 -29.63 5.93
CA VAL A 131 -6.13 -31.01 5.43
C VAL A 131 -6.70 -31.90 6.53
N TYR A 132 -7.76 -32.63 6.20
CA TYR A 132 -8.38 -33.58 7.11
C TYR A 132 -7.96 -35.01 6.75
N THR A 133 -7.62 -35.78 7.77
CA THR A 133 -7.34 -37.22 7.60
C THR A 133 -8.66 -37.99 7.60
N ILE A 134 -8.86 -38.82 6.59
CA ILE A 134 -10.09 -39.61 6.45
C ILE A 134 -10.09 -40.72 7.54
N GLY A 135 -11.14 -40.76 8.36
CA GLY A 135 -11.33 -41.79 9.38
C GLY A 135 -10.94 -41.36 10.79
N GLU A 136 -10.42 -40.18 11.03
CA GLU A 136 -10.24 -39.64 12.36
C GLU A 136 -11.39 -38.69 12.72
N GLN A 137 -12.00 -38.87 13.89
CA GLN A 137 -12.96 -37.91 14.41
C GLN A 137 -12.20 -36.64 14.79
N VAL A 138 -12.70 -35.49 14.31
CA VAL A 138 -12.22 -34.17 14.76
C VAL A 138 -12.62 -34.01 16.22
N SER A 139 -11.72 -34.40 17.14
CA SER A 139 -11.93 -34.04 18.54
C SER A 139 -11.67 -32.55 18.68
N ASP A 140 -12.63 -31.81 19.18
CA ASP A 140 -12.49 -30.44 19.63
C ASP A 140 -11.31 -30.35 20.60
N LYS A 141 -10.13 -30.09 20.07
CA LYS A 141 -9.01 -29.71 20.91
C LYS A 141 -9.12 -28.25 21.23
N GLN A 142 -9.81 -28.03 22.34
CA GLN A 142 -9.56 -27.03 23.35
C GLN A 142 -8.70 -25.86 22.88
N PHE A 143 -9.35 -24.74 22.74
CA PHE A 143 -8.72 -23.45 22.94
C PHE A 143 -8.12 -23.43 24.36
N LEU A 144 -6.87 -23.80 24.50
CA LEU A 144 -6.10 -23.46 25.67
C LEU A 144 -5.73 -22.00 25.55
N THR A 145 -6.53 -21.17 26.16
CA THR A 145 -6.17 -19.83 26.59
C THR A 145 -5.11 -19.96 27.67
N GLU A 146 -3.94 -19.51 27.37
CA GLU A 146 -3.03 -18.92 28.34
C GLU A 146 -2.59 -17.56 27.84
#